data_a218e365ed68b8b28274097e4bf73b6d
#
_entry.id   a218e365ed68b8b28274097e4bf73b6d
#
_cell.length_a   1.000
_cell.length_b   1.000
_cell.length_c   1.000
_cell.angle_alpha   90.00
_cell.angle_beta   90.00
_cell.angle_gamma   90.00
#
_symmetry.space_group_name_H-M   'P 1'
#
loop_
_entity.id
_entity.type
_entity.pdbx_description
1 polymer ?
#
loop_
_entity_poly.entity_id
_entity_poly.type
_entity_poly.pdbx_seq_one_letter_code
_entity_poly.pdbx_strand_id
1 'polypeptide(L)'
;VATDPNTPAPQALHPQQACLARWAALEGRRFASPEVAELYRQRTRRFVDIIELKVPDRVPALMTAAGFVTRHAGISFGDSFYNAERAGMAALKFCEDFRPEYSLFTGGAATGPAFDLLGYQAYKWPGGTLPEDVPFQYVEAEFMPPEDYDALINNPEGYLLRNYLPRVCSELAGLRQIPSLVTTVEMLGVSMWLGGLAAPPVQQALTKLAQAAEHAGKAMAASMRNGAEMVARYGCPPLVAGVSKAPMDIVADTLRGTRAAALDLYRRPDKLLAASEALVPAAVHMGIGNGQPGRPPFVFMPLHKGAAGFMSFKQFEKFYWPTFKRVMEGIIAAGMVPLPFVEGAFDEPRLELIAHSGLPRGRTLWLFDRSDMHQVRKHFGGFAAFGGNVPVSLFRAGTPAEMDAHCRQLIEEIGPGGGYFLASGAPVDEADPAVVQAFMRSAEKYGVY
;
A
#
# COMPACT_ATOMS: atom_id res chain seq x y z
N VAL A 1 -51.20 1.34 -1.06
CA VAL A 1 -50.58 0.04 -1.10
C VAL A 1 -49.98 -0.20 0.28
N ALA A 2 -50.62 -1.07 1.10
CA ALA A 2 -50.13 -1.42 2.41
C ALA A 2 -48.85 -2.28 2.26
N THR A 3 -47.78 -1.86 2.87
CA THR A 3 -46.52 -2.65 2.96
C THR A 3 -46.78 -3.84 3.88
N ASP A 4 -46.50 -5.04 3.41
CA ASP A 4 -46.57 -6.28 4.19
C ASP A 4 -45.63 -6.18 5.41
N PRO A 5 -46.14 -6.26 6.66
CA PRO A 5 -45.34 -6.16 7.87
C PRO A 5 -44.34 -7.30 8.05
N ASN A 6 -44.40 -8.36 7.22
CA ASN A 6 -43.47 -9.48 7.24
C ASN A 6 -42.33 -9.39 6.20
N THR A 7 -42.24 -8.30 5.45
CA THR A 7 -41.08 -8.12 4.56
C THR A 7 -39.87 -7.76 5.42
N PRO A 8 -38.84 -8.62 5.50
CA PRO A 8 -37.63 -8.28 6.27
C PRO A 8 -37.03 -7.00 5.71
N ALA A 9 -36.74 -6.05 6.60
CA ALA A 9 -36.04 -4.84 6.23
C ALA A 9 -34.76 -5.21 5.43
N PRO A 10 -34.45 -4.51 4.35
CA PRO A 10 -33.24 -4.81 3.56
C PRO A 10 -32.05 -4.82 4.50
N GLN A 11 -31.35 -5.96 4.56
CA GLN A 11 -30.16 -6.13 5.38
C GLN A 11 -29.15 -5.07 4.97
N ALA A 12 -28.71 -4.23 5.90
CA ALA A 12 -27.73 -3.19 5.61
C ALA A 12 -26.46 -3.85 5.01
N LEU A 13 -26.00 -3.36 3.87
CA LEU A 13 -24.79 -3.84 3.22
C LEU A 13 -23.61 -3.72 4.19
N HIS A 14 -22.72 -4.73 4.20
CA HIS A 14 -21.47 -4.62 4.93
C HIS A 14 -20.71 -3.35 4.47
N PRO A 15 -20.09 -2.56 5.37
CA PRO A 15 -19.43 -1.29 5.02
C PRO A 15 -18.48 -1.40 3.81
N GLN A 16 -17.75 -2.51 3.70
CA GLN A 16 -16.85 -2.77 2.58
C GLN A 16 -17.62 -2.95 1.25
N GLN A 17 -18.76 -3.63 1.25
CA GLN A 17 -19.60 -3.77 0.05
C GLN A 17 -20.13 -2.40 -0.40
N ALA A 18 -20.53 -1.56 0.54
CA ALA A 18 -20.95 -0.19 0.22
C ALA A 18 -19.78 0.65 -0.35
N CYS A 19 -18.55 0.45 0.14
CA CYS A 19 -17.36 1.09 -0.40
C CYS A 19 -17.04 0.61 -1.83
N LEU A 20 -17.05 -0.68 -2.07
CA LEU A 20 -16.85 -1.29 -3.40
C LEU A 20 -17.92 -0.84 -4.39
N ALA A 21 -19.19 -0.80 -3.98
CA ALA A 21 -20.28 -0.33 -4.82
C ALA A 21 -20.10 1.14 -5.24
N ARG A 22 -19.71 2.02 -4.30
CA ARG A 22 -19.41 3.44 -4.62
C ARG A 22 -18.22 3.57 -5.56
N TRP A 23 -17.19 2.77 -5.37
CA TRP A 23 -16.01 2.76 -6.26
C TRP A 23 -16.39 2.35 -7.69
N ALA A 24 -17.24 1.35 -7.86
CA ALA A 24 -17.71 0.87 -9.16
C ALA A 24 -18.78 1.77 -9.80
N ALA A 25 -19.37 2.70 -9.06
CA ALA A 25 -20.40 3.59 -9.56
C ALA A 25 -19.84 4.61 -10.57
N LEU A 26 -20.61 4.89 -11.62
CA LEU A 26 -20.29 5.92 -12.62
C LEU A 26 -20.75 7.32 -12.20
N GLU A 27 -21.69 7.37 -11.30
CA GLU A 27 -22.31 8.63 -10.84
C GLU A 27 -21.27 9.59 -10.24
N GLY A 28 -21.36 10.86 -10.59
CA GLY A 28 -20.41 11.89 -10.15
C GLY A 28 -19.03 11.84 -10.81
N ARG A 29 -18.78 10.92 -11.75
CA ARG A 29 -17.53 10.82 -12.49
C ARG A 29 -17.66 11.43 -13.88
N ARG A 30 -16.54 11.92 -14.43
CA ARG A 30 -16.45 12.40 -15.81
C ARG A 30 -15.71 11.36 -16.65
N PHE A 31 -16.21 11.13 -17.88
CA PHE A 31 -15.60 10.24 -18.85
C PHE A 31 -15.53 10.94 -20.20
N ALA A 32 -14.48 10.70 -20.97
CA ALA A 32 -14.29 11.28 -22.31
C ALA A 32 -15.33 10.75 -23.31
N SER A 33 -15.82 9.54 -23.14
CA SER A 33 -16.86 8.95 -23.97
C SER A 33 -17.64 7.85 -23.21
N PRO A 34 -18.81 7.40 -23.73
CA PRO A 34 -19.56 6.29 -23.17
C PRO A 34 -18.75 4.98 -23.12
N GLU A 35 -17.87 4.76 -24.09
CA GLU A 35 -17.00 3.57 -24.18
C GLU A 35 -15.99 3.55 -23.03
N VAL A 36 -15.43 4.72 -22.69
CA VAL A 36 -14.51 4.87 -21.54
C VAL A 36 -15.23 4.61 -20.21
N ALA A 37 -16.48 5.08 -20.08
CA ALA A 37 -17.31 4.80 -18.92
C ALA A 37 -17.59 3.29 -18.77
N GLU A 38 -17.87 2.61 -19.89
CA GLU A 38 -18.10 1.18 -19.91
C GLU A 38 -16.84 0.39 -19.54
N LEU A 39 -15.65 0.78 -20.06
CA LEU A 39 -14.38 0.21 -19.66
C LEU A 39 -14.14 0.32 -18.15
N TYR A 40 -14.39 1.49 -17.56
CA TYR A 40 -14.28 1.69 -16.11
C TYR A 40 -15.22 0.76 -15.34
N ARG A 41 -16.48 0.67 -15.78
CA ARG A 41 -17.48 -0.20 -15.16
C ARG A 41 -17.08 -1.67 -15.19
N GLN A 42 -16.63 -2.18 -16.34
CA GLN A 42 -16.18 -3.57 -16.51
C GLN A 42 -14.98 -3.88 -15.62
N ARG A 43 -13.97 -2.99 -15.60
CA ARG A 43 -12.76 -3.14 -14.81
C ARG A 43 -13.07 -3.18 -13.32
N THR A 44 -13.81 -2.19 -12.80
CA THR A 44 -14.18 -2.17 -11.39
C THR A 44 -15.03 -3.38 -11.00
N ARG A 45 -15.94 -3.81 -11.87
CA ARG A 45 -16.77 -4.99 -11.66
C ARG A 45 -15.93 -6.26 -11.50
N ARG A 46 -14.90 -6.48 -12.34
CA ARG A 46 -14.01 -7.65 -12.24
C ARG A 46 -13.35 -7.76 -10.86
N PHE A 47 -12.83 -6.66 -10.35
CA PHE A 47 -12.22 -6.67 -9.00
C PHE A 47 -13.25 -6.89 -7.89
N VAL A 48 -14.43 -6.30 -8.00
CA VAL A 48 -15.53 -6.57 -7.06
C VAL A 48 -15.89 -8.06 -7.09
N ASP A 49 -16.04 -8.64 -8.27
CA ASP A 49 -16.43 -10.05 -8.43
C ASP A 49 -15.36 -10.98 -7.83
N ILE A 50 -14.06 -10.78 -8.09
CA ILE A 50 -13.03 -11.64 -7.50
C ILE A 50 -12.93 -11.48 -5.98
N ILE A 51 -13.13 -10.27 -5.43
CA ILE A 51 -13.14 -10.05 -3.98
C ILE A 51 -14.35 -10.77 -3.35
N GLU A 52 -15.51 -10.70 -3.98
CA GLU A 52 -16.73 -11.41 -3.54
C GLU A 52 -16.70 -12.91 -3.86
N LEU A 53 -15.56 -13.44 -4.33
CA LEU A 53 -15.35 -14.85 -4.70
C LEU A 53 -16.29 -15.33 -5.81
N LYS A 54 -16.66 -14.41 -6.71
CA LYS A 54 -17.41 -14.69 -7.93
C LYS A 54 -16.44 -14.87 -9.10
N VAL A 55 -16.90 -15.54 -10.14
CA VAL A 55 -16.17 -15.65 -11.42
C VAL A 55 -16.51 -14.41 -12.25
N PRO A 56 -15.52 -13.57 -12.60
CA PRO A 56 -15.74 -12.41 -13.46
C PRO A 56 -15.87 -12.84 -14.93
N ASP A 57 -16.10 -11.88 -15.84
CA ASP A 57 -16.09 -12.13 -17.29
C ASP A 57 -14.73 -12.62 -17.79
N ARG A 58 -13.64 -12.17 -17.17
CA ARG A 58 -12.27 -12.64 -17.40
C ARG A 58 -11.34 -12.37 -16.24
N VAL A 59 -10.19 -13.00 -16.23
CA VAL A 59 -9.10 -12.74 -15.29
C VAL A 59 -8.66 -11.27 -15.40
N PRO A 60 -8.70 -10.47 -14.31
CA PRO A 60 -8.15 -9.11 -14.33
C PRO A 60 -6.62 -9.14 -14.37
N ALA A 61 -6.00 -8.10 -14.94
CA ALA A 61 -4.55 -7.92 -14.97
C ALA A 61 -4.08 -6.66 -14.27
N LEU A 62 -3.08 -6.77 -13.41
CA LEU A 62 -2.48 -5.67 -12.65
C LEU A 62 -0.95 -5.69 -12.79
N MET A 63 -0.37 -4.70 -13.41
CA MET A 63 1.08 -4.46 -13.39
C MET A 63 1.42 -3.46 -12.29
N THR A 64 2.33 -3.82 -11.41
CA THR A 64 2.94 -2.87 -10.46
C THR A 64 4.02 -2.07 -11.19
N ALA A 65 3.59 -1.13 -12.04
CA ALA A 65 4.46 -0.33 -12.89
C ALA A 65 5.10 0.81 -12.08
N ALA A 66 6.27 0.57 -11.53
CA ALA A 66 7.02 1.53 -10.71
C ALA A 66 7.96 2.40 -11.58
N GLY A 67 9.26 2.18 -11.52
CA GLY A 67 10.26 2.93 -12.27
C GLY A 67 10.13 2.84 -13.79
N PHE A 68 9.51 1.78 -14.30
CA PHE A 68 9.21 1.64 -15.73
C PHE A 68 8.40 2.82 -16.29
N VAL A 69 7.41 3.31 -15.54
CA VAL A 69 6.59 4.47 -15.96
C VAL A 69 7.46 5.70 -16.24
N THR A 70 8.37 5.98 -15.33
CA THR A 70 9.33 7.10 -15.41
C THR A 70 10.26 6.95 -16.61
N ARG A 71 10.88 5.78 -16.76
CA ARG A 71 11.81 5.47 -17.85
C ARG A 71 11.13 5.50 -19.22
N HIS A 72 9.96 4.88 -19.34
CA HIS A 72 9.19 4.85 -20.58
C HIS A 72 8.78 6.26 -21.05
N ALA A 73 8.47 7.14 -20.13
CA ALA A 73 8.15 8.52 -20.43
C ALA A 73 9.37 9.38 -20.79
N GLY A 74 10.59 8.87 -20.62
CA GLY A 74 11.82 9.60 -20.88
C GLY A 74 12.11 10.73 -19.88
N ILE A 75 11.61 10.62 -18.65
CA ILE A 75 11.91 11.55 -17.55
C ILE A 75 12.87 10.90 -16.55
N SER A 76 13.63 11.71 -15.80
CA SER A 76 14.50 11.21 -14.75
C SER A 76 13.72 10.72 -13.53
N PHE A 77 14.32 9.87 -12.68
CA PHE A 77 13.73 9.56 -11.38
C PHE A 77 13.68 10.81 -10.49
N GLY A 78 14.62 11.75 -10.63
CA GLY A 78 14.60 13.04 -9.98
C GLY A 78 13.33 13.84 -10.33
N ASP A 79 12.93 13.86 -11.61
CA ASP A 79 11.68 14.48 -12.03
C ASP A 79 10.46 13.92 -11.26
N SER A 80 10.42 12.61 -11.01
CA SER A 80 9.30 11.99 -10.28
C SER A 80 9.21 12.43 -8.81
N PHE A 81 10.32 12.91 -8.22
CA PHE A 81 10.38 13.41 -6.84
C PHE A 81 10.18 14.92 -6.73
N TYR A 82 10.59 15.69 -7.76
CA TYR A 82 10.60 17.15 -7.70
C TYR A 82 9.58 17.83 -8.62
N ASN A 83 8.99 17.09 -9.56
CA ASN A 83 8.03 17.65 -10.53
C ASN A 83 6.79 16.75 -10.66
N ALA A 84 5.80 17.00 -9.81
CA ALA A 84 4.56 16.22 -9.76
C ALA A 84 3.76 16.27 -11.09
N GLU A 85 3.92 17.33 -11.91
CA GLU A 85 3.26 17.42 -13.21
C GLU A 85 3.91 16.49 -14.23
N ARG A 86 5.26 16.47 -14.30
CA ARG A 86 5.98 15.51 -15.17
C ARG A 86 5.71 14.06 -14.76
N ALA A 87 5.70 13.78 -13.46
CA ALA A 87 5.33 12.45 -12.95
C ALA A 87 3.90 12.05 -13.36
N GLY A 88 2.95 13.00 -13.31
CA GLY A 88 1.59 12.78 -13.77
C GLY A 88 1.49 12.55 -15.27
N MET A 89 2.22 13.32 -16.07
CA MET A 89 2.29 13.13 -17.53
C MET A 89 2.85 11.75 -17.88
N ALA A 90 3.87 11.26 -17.15
CA ALA A 90 4.41 9.91 -17.31
C ALA A 90 3.36 8.83 -17.05
N ALA A 91 2.56 8.98 -15.98
CA ALA A 91 1.47 8.06 -15.67
C ALA A 91 0.37 8.06 -16.75
N LEU A 92 0.01 9.23 -17.29
CA LEU A 92 -0.96 9.33 -18.39
C LEU A 92 -0.42 8.72 -19.69
N LYS A 93 0.86 8.95 -20.01
CA LYS A 93 1.51 8.31 -21.15
C LYS A 93 1.53 6.79 -21.03
N PHE A 94 1.80 6.25 -19.85
CA PHE A 94 1.69 4.82 -19.60
C PHE A 94 0.27 4.29 -19.88
N CYS A 95 -0.76 5.02 -19.44
CA CYS A 95 -2.14 4.66 -19.74
C CYS A 95 -2.47 4.71 -21.24
N GLU A 96 -1.95 5.70 -21.96
CA GLU A 96 -2.13 5.85 -23.39
C GLU A 96 -1.50 4.71 -24.19
N ASP A 97 -0.25 4.38 -23.88
CA ASP A 97 0.54 3.43 -24.65
C ASP A 97 0.20 1.96 -24.33
N PHE A 98 -0.09 1.65 -23.04
CA PHE A 98 -0.28 0.25 -22.59
C PHE A 98 -1.71 -0.10 -22.19
N ARG A 99 -2.59 0.90 -22.01
CA ARG A 99 -4.00 0.70 -21.63
C ARG A 99 -4.20 -0.21 -20.44
N PRO A 100 -3.47 0.00 -19.30
CA PRO A 100 -3.61 -0.84 -18.13
C PRO A 100 -5.05 -0.89 -17.65
N GLU A 101 -5.46 -2.01 -17.10
CA GLU A 101 -6.80 -2.13 -16.54
C GLU A 101 -6.96 -1.31 -15.28
N TYR A 102 -5.91 -1.28 -14.47
CA TYR A 102 -5.86 -0.60 -13.16
C TYR A 102 -4.53 0.10 -12.97
N SER A 103 -4.51 1.05 -12.06
CA SER A 103 -3.27 1.65 -11.58
C SER A 103 -3.15 1.48 -10.06
N LEU A 104 -2.01 0.94 -9.63
CA LEU A 104 -1.72 0.86 -8.19
C LEU A 104 -1.45 2.26 -7.63
N PHE A 105 -0.67 3.06 -8.35
CA PHE A 105 -0.33 4.44 -7.99
C PHE A 105 -0.59 5.40 -9.15
N THR A 106 -0.91 6.66 -8.82
CA THR A 106 -1.28 7.70 -9.79
C THR A 106 -0.14 8.66 -10.15
N GLY A 107 1.08 8.37 -9.68
CA GLY A 107 2.27 9.21 -9.85
C GLY A 107 2.28 10.44 -8.96
N GLY A 108 3.48 10.93 -8.63
CA GLY A 108 3.67 12.22 -7.96
C GLY A 108 3.39 12.30 -6.46
N ALA A 109 3.27 11.17 -5.76
CA ALA A 109 3.04 11.17 -4.30
C ALA A 109 4.31 11.44 -3.48
N ALA A 110 5.50 11.15 -4.00
CA ALA A 110 6.76 11.46 -3.35
C ALA A 110 7.12 12.94 -3.56
N THR A 111 7.72 13.56 -2.53
CA THR A 111 8.08 14.97 -2.60
C THR A 111 9.49 15.21 -2.07
N GLY A 112 10.46 15.31 -2.99
CA GLY A 112 11.85 15.64 -2.70
C GLY A 112 11.98 16.96 -1.91
N PRO A 113 11.32 18.05 -2.29
CA PRO A 113 11.39 19.31 -1.54
C PRO A 113 10.99 19.19 -0.07
N ALA A 114 9.97 18.37 0.27
CA ALA A 114 9.63 18.16 1.68
C ALA A 114 10.69 17.34 2.41
N PHE A 115 11.27 16.34 1.76
CA PHE A 115 12.34 15.52 2.35
C PHE A 115 13.61 16.35 2.60
N ASP A 116 13.98 17.23 1.66
CA ASP A 116 15.10 18.17 1.80
C ASP A 116 14.87 19.13 2.99
N LEU A 117 13.68 19.73 3.10
CA LEU A 117 13.30 20.63 4.17
C LEU A 117 13.36 20.00 5.56
N LEU A 118 13.03 18.70 5.64
CA LEU A 118 13.01 17.95 6.89
C LEU A 118 14.38 17.35 7.26
N GLY A 119 15.32 17.28 6.31
CA GLY A 119 16.57 16.55 6.48
C GLY A 119 16.31 15.05 6.72
N TYR A 120 15.45 14.43 5.89
CA TYR A 120 14.99 13.05 6.05
C TYR A 120 16.10 12.04 5.77
N GLN A 121 16.28 11.04 6.63
CA GLN A 121 17.46 10.16 6.63
C GLN A 121 17.17 8.67 6.38
N ALA A 122 15.90 8.24 6.45
CA ALA A 122 15.57 6.82 6.27
C ALA A 122 15.66 6.35 4.81
N TYR A 123 15.73 7.29 3.86
CA TYR A 123 15.90 7.03 2.43
C TYR A 123 16.90 8.00 1.81
N LYS A 124 17.50 7.56 0.73
CA LYS A 124 18.17 8.41 -0.26
C LYS A 124 17.29 8.47 -1.50
N TRP A 125 17.16 9.63 -2.13
CA TRP A 125 16.29 9.83 -3.28
C TRP A 125 16.97 10.59 -4.42
N PRO A 126 16.53 10.31 -5.68
CA PRO A 126 17.07 10.92 -6.87
C PRO A 126 16.83 12.44 -6.91
N GLY A 127 17.81 13.17 -7.41
CA GLY A 127 17.79 14.64 -7.48
C GLY A 127 18.09 15.35 -6.15
N GLY A 128 18.05 14.63 -5.02
CA GLY A 128 18.48 15.10 -3.71
C GLY A 128 19.82 14.52 -3.30
N THR A 129 19.77 13.35 -2.65
CA THR A 129 20.99 12.68 -2.13
C THR A 129 21.59 11.65 -3.09
N LEU A 130 20.91 11.34 -4.20
CA LEU A 130 21.36 10.46 -5.27
C LEU A 130 21.35 11.19 -6.62
N PRO A 131 22.12 10.71 -7.62
CA PRO A 131 21.97 11.17 -9.00
C PRO A 131 20.54 11.01 -9.51
N GLU A 132 20.13 11.86 -10.43
CA GLU A 132 18.73 11.93 -10.91
C GLU A 132 18.21 10.63 -11.53
N ASP A 133 19.10 9.82 -12.13
CA ASP A 133 18.74 8.58 -12.84
C ASP A 133 18.87 7.33 -11.98
N VAL A 134 19.15 7.47 -10.70
CA VAL A 134 19.24 6.36 -9.75
C VAL A 134 17.95 6.27 -8.95
N PRO A 135 17.28 5.11 -8.88
CA PRO A 135 16.09 4.92 -8.06
C PRO A 135 16.39 5.21 -6.58
N PHE A 136 15.35 5.58 -5.82
CA PHE A 136 15.50 5.78 -4.37
C PHE A 136 16.00 4.52 -3.67
N GLN A 137 16.70 4.71 -2.57
CA GLN A 137 17.29 3.63 -1.78
C GLN A 137 16.91 3.77 -0.31
N TYR A 138 16.50 2.66 0.29
CA TYR A 138 16.30 2.58 1.73
C TYR A 138 17.65 2.60 2.46
N VAL A 139 17.71 3.29 3.59
CA VAL A 139 18.89 3.34 4.46
C VAL A 139 18.62 2.46 5.67
N GLU A 140 19.31 1.32 5.74
CA GLU A 140 19.25 0.46 6.93
C GLU A 140 19.86 1.19 8.13
N ALA A 141 19.04 1.51 9.12
CA ALA A 141 19.46 2.21 10.33
C ALA A 141 18.61 1.82 11.52
N GLU A 142 19.17 2.00 12.73
CA GLU A 142 18.49 1.81 14.00
C GLU A 142 18.08 3.18 14.57
N PHE A 143 16.84 3.60 14.31
CA PHE A 143 16.29 4.86 14.82
C PHE A 143 15.66 4.73 16.22
N MET A 144 15.43 3.50 16.69
CA MET A 144 14.92 3.18 18.01
C MET A 144 15.91 2.29 18.75
N PRO A 145 16.67 2.78 19.72
CA PRO A 145 17.51 1.95 20.57
C PRO A 145 16.65 1.01 21.45
N PRO A 146 17.20 -0.10 21.97
CA PRO A 146 16.41 -1.08 22.69
C PRO A 146 15.84 -0.59 24.02
N GLU A 147 16.40 0.46 24.60
CA GLU A 147 15.92 1.12 25.84
C GLU A 147 14.58 1.84 25.62
N ASP A 148 14.24 2.17 24.38
CA ASP A 148 13.03 2.92 24.05
C ASP A 148 11.76 2.05 23.93
N TYR A 149 11.86 0.72 24.04
CA TYR A 149 10.69 -0.16 23.93
C TYR A 149 9.56 0.25 24.88
N ASP A 150 9.86 0.56 26.14
CA ASP A 150 8.82 0.94 27.10
C ASP A 150 8.17 2.27 26.75
N ALA A 151 8.92 3.22 26.22
CA ALA A 151 8.37 4.50 25.76
C ALA A 151 7.43 4.31 24.56
N LEU A 152 7.82 3.47 23.60
CA LEU A 152 6.97 3.11 22.45
C LEU A 152 5.70 2.37 22.91
N ILE A 153 5.84 1.34 23.76
CA ILE A 153 4.71 0.51 24.23
C ILE A 153 3.68 1.36 24.98
N ASN A 154 4.14 2.23 25.86
CA ASN A 154 3.25 3.04 26.70
C ASN A 154 2.57 4.20 25.96
N ASN A 155 3.18 4.74 24.92
CA ASN A 155 2.64 5.88 24.15
C ASN A 155 3.22 5.91 22.73
N PRO A 156 2.72 5.07 21.79
CA PRO A 156 3.26 4.98 20.43
C PRO A 156 3.29 6.31 19.69
N GLU A 157 2.18 7.04 19.65
CA GLU A 157 2.07 8.34 18.94
C GLU A 157 3.00 9.41 19.56
N GLY A 158 3.02 9.50 20.87
CA GLY A 158 3.92 10.42 21.57
C GLY A 158 5.40 10.07 21.37
N TYR A 159 5.73 8.78 21.32
CA TYR A 159 7.07 8.30 21.01
C TYR A 159 7.47 8.66 19.57
N LEU A 160 6.61 8.39 18.59
CA LEU A 160 6.87 8.73 17.20
C LEU A 160 7.10 10.22 17.01
N LEU A 161 6.29 11.07 17.62
CA LEU A 161 6.41 12.52 17.53
C LEU A 161 7.70 13.06 18.16
N ARG A 162 8.04 12.63 19.39
CA ARG A 162 9.10 13.26 20.19
C ARG A 162 10.45 12.52 20.15
N ASN A 163 10.47 11.27 19.70
CA ASN A 163 11.68 10.45 19.68
C ASN A 163 12.06 10.03 18.27
N TYR A 164 11.13 9.41 17.52
CA TYR A 164 11.42 8.88 16.20
C TYR A 164 11.60 9.98 15.15
N LEU A 165 10.63 10.89 15.00
CA LEU A 165 10.72 11.98 14.01
C LEU A 165 11.98 12.83 14.16
N PRO A 166 12.40 13.24 15.38
CA PRO A 166 13.65 13.95 15.58
C PRO A 166 14.94 13.17 15.28
N ARG A 167 14.85 11.86 15.14
CA ARG A 167 16.01 11.03 14.77
C ARG A 167 16.08 10.79 13.27
N VAL A 168 14.93 10.66 12.63
CA VAL A 168 14.82 10.37 11.19
C VAL A 168 14.78 11.65 10.35
N CYS A 169 14.46 12.80 10.97
CA CYS A 169 14.44 14.12 10.33
C CYS A 169 15.30 15.07 11.14
N SER A 170 16.50 15.41 10.64
CA SER A 170 17.47 16.23 11.39
C SER A 170 16.95 17.63 11.76
N GLU A 171 16.12 18.23 10.88
CA GLU A 171 15.53 19.56 11.08
C GLU A 171 14.39 19.57 12.13
N LEU A 172 13.96 18.41 12.58
CA LEU A 172 12.88 18.26 13.56
C LEU A 172 13.38 17.97 14.98
N ALA A 173 14.66 18.18 15.28
CA ALA A 173 15.24 17.94 16.61
C ALA A 173 14.49 18.66 17.75
N GLY A 174 13.93 19.84 17.46
CA GLY A 174 13.15 20.64 18.42
C GLY A 174 11.87 19.96 18.94
N LEU A 175 11.30 18.99 18.17
CA LEU A 175 10.09 18.28 18.61
C LEU A 175 10.29 17.48 19.92
N ARG A 176 11.53 17.14 20.27
CA ARG A 176 11.85 16.51 21.57
C ARG A 176 11.41 17.35 22.77
N GLN A 177 11.31 18.67 22.59
CA GLN A 177 10.97 19.62 23.64
C GLN A 177 9.46 19.93 23.71
N ILE A 178 8.64 19.37 22.82
CA ILE A 178 7.18 19.55 22.86
C ILE A 178 6.65 18.98 24.19
N PRO A 179 5.96 19.80 25.02
CA PRO A 179 5.42 19.34 26.28
C PRO A 179 4.34 18.26 26.09
N SER A 180 4.10 17.47 27.12
CA SER A 180 3.05 16.46 27.09
C SER A 180 1.67 17.09 26.92
N LEU A 181 0.82 16.53 26.04
CA LEU A 181 -0.55 16.98 25.84
C LEU A 181 -1.41 16.87 27.12
N VAL A 182 -1.07 15.95 28.04
CA VAL A 182 -1.81 15.83 29.31
C VAL A 182 -1.76 17.14 30.14
N THR A 183 -0.75 17.99 29.92
CA THR A 183 -0.67 19.31 30.55
C THR A 183 -1.86 20.20 30.20
N THR A 184 -2.53 19.97 29.06
CA THR A 184 -3.66 20.81 28.58
C THR A 184 -4.98 20.51 29.24
N VAL A 185 -5.08 19.49 30.13
CA VAL A 185 -6.36 19.10 30.77
C VAL A 185 -6.88 20.16 31.76
N GLU A 186 -6.02 21.07 32.21
CA GLU A 186 -6.34 22.18 33.07
C GLU A 186 -6.04 23.55 32.42
N MET A 187 -6.84 24.58 32.71
CA MET A 187 -6.75 25.89 32.07
C MET A 187 -5.35 26.49 32.14
N LEU A 188 -4.71 26.49 33.32
CA LEU A 188 -3.35 26.97 33.48
C LEU A 188 -2.33 26.11 32.71
N GLY A 189 -2.58 24.81 32.62
CA GLY A 189 -1.77 23.87 31.86
C GLY A 189 -1.75 24.17 30.36
N VAL A 190 -2.86 24.68 29.81
CA VAL A 190 -2.90 25.13 28.38
C VAL A 190 -1.89 26.27 28.17
N SER A 191 -1.87 27.26 29.05
CA SER A 191 -0.90 28.39 28.97
C SER A 191 0.54 27.90 29.08
N MET A 192 0.82 26.99 30.01
CA MET A 192 2.16 26.38 30.18
C MET A 192 2.56 25.58 28.93
N TRP A 193 1.64 24.78 28.36
CA TRP A 193 1.89 24.01 27.16
C TRP A 193 2.20 24.92 25.97
N LEU A 194 1.41 25.98 25.75
CA LEU A 194 1.66 26.98 24.71
C LEU A 194 3.00 27.70 24.94
N GLY A 195 3.35 28.04 26.21
CA GLY A 195 4.65 28.60 26.55
C GLY A 195 5.82 27.68 26.17
N GLY A 196 5.67 26.36 26.35
CA GLY A 196 6.65 25.37 25.91
C GLY A 196 6.80 25.29 24.37
N LEU A 197 5.71 25.50 23.63
CA LEU A 197 5.79 25.59 22.16
C LEU A 197 6.50 26.86 21.67
N ALA A 198 6.60 27.91 22.47
CA ALA A 198 7.30 29.14 22.11
C ALA A 198 8.84 29.01 22.13
N ALA A 199 9.38 27.90 22.62
CA ALA A 199 10.82 27.65 22.61
C ALA A 199 11.37 27.68 21.16
N PRO A 200 12.47 28.42 20.89
CA PRO A 200 12.97 28.58 19.50
C PRO A 200 13.22 27.31 18.74
N PRO A 201 13.77 26.19 19.30
CA PRO A 201 13.93 24.95 18.58
C PRO A 201 12.60 24.29 18.18
N VAL A 202 11.55 24.43 19.03
CA VAL A 202 10.21 23.92 18.73
C VAL A 202 9.58 24.72 17.60
N GLN A 203 9.64 26.04 17.66
CA GLN A 203 9.14 26.95 16.62
C GLN A 203 9.80 26.68 15.27
N GLN A 204 11.10 26.47 15.24
CA GLN A 204 11.82 26.11 14.01
C GLN A 204 11.32 24.78 13.44
N ALA A 205 11.18 23.73 14.26
CA ALA A 205 10.70 22.43 13.82
C ALA A 205 9.26 22.49 13.28
N LEU A 206 8.36 23.21 13.97
CA LEU A 206 6.97 23.42 13.53
C LEU A 206 6.90 24.20 12.20
N THR A 207 7.75 25.22 12.04
CA THR A 207 7.86 25.98 10.78
C THR A 207 8.30 25.08 9.62
N LYS A 208 9.31 24.23 9.83
CA LYS A 208 9.79 23.28 8.84
C LYS A 208 8.71 22.26 8.46
N LEU A 209 7.95 21.75 9.43
CA LEU A 209 6.81 20.88 9.19
C LEU A 209 5.73 21.56 8.34
N ALA A 210 5.38 22.81 8.65
CA ALA A 210 4.39 23.55 7.88
C ALA A 210 4.83 23.75 6.42
N GLN A 211 6.08 24.16 6.20
CA GLN A 211 6.65 24.33 4.87
C GLN A 211 6.69 23.00 4.08
N ALA A 212 7.12 21.90 4.71
CA ALA A 212 7.13 20.58 4.09
C ALA A 212 5.70 20.11 3.75
N ALA A 213 4.72 20.39 4.62
CA ALA A 213 3.31 20.07 4.40
C ALA A 213 2.73 20.77 3.16
N GLU A 214 3.14 22.01 2.84
CA GLU A 214 2.73 22.69 1.61
C GLU A 214 3.20 21.94 0.36
N HIS A 215 4.44 21.48 0.33
CA HIS A 215 4.96 20.66 -0.78
C HIS A 215 4.22 19.33 -0.90
N ALA A 216 4.03 18.63 0.22
CA ALA A 216 3.30 17.37 0.26
C ALA A 216 1.83 17.56 -0.20
N GLY A 217 1.17 18.64 0.22
CA GLY A 217 -0.19 18.98 -0.20
C GLY A 217 -0.30 19.23 -1.71
N LYS A 218 0.67 19.94 -2.31
CA LYS A 218 0.73 20.15 -3.77
C LYS A 218 0.92 18.84 -4.53
N ALA A 219 1.84 17.98 -4.08
CA ALA A 219 2.08 16.66 -4.68
C ALA A 219 0.83 15.75 -4.58
N MET A 220 0.16 15.74 -3.43
CA MET A 220 -1.08 14.98 -3.24
C MET A 220 -2.20 15.49 -4.16
N ALA A 221 -2.39 16.80 -4.28
CA ALA A 221 -3.38 17.39 -5.17
C ALA A 221 -3.09 17.04 -6.64
N ALA A 222 -1.82 17.05 -7.06
CA ALA A 222 -1.42 16.62 -8.40
C ALA A 222 -1.72 15.12 -8.62
N SER A 223 -1.39 14.26 -7.68
CA SER A 223 -1.69 12.83 -7.73
C SER A 223 -3.21 12.56 -7.86
N MET A 224 -4.04 13.30 -7.12
CA MET A 224 -5.50 13.20 -7.22
C MET A 224 -6.02 13.64 -8.59
N ARG A 225 -5.50 14.77 -9.15
CA ARG A 225 -5.86 15.20 -10.51
C ARG A 225 -5.45 14.15 -11.56
N ASN A 226 -4.24 13.59 -11.45
CA ASN A 226 -3.76 12.57 -12.38
C ASN A 226 -4.65 11.32 -12.33
N GLY A 227 -5.03 10.85 -11.13
CA GLY A 227 -5.97 9.76 -10.97
C GLY A 227 -7.34 10.02 -11.61
N ALA A 228 -7.86 11.24 -11.47
CA ALA A 228 -9.11 11.65 -12.12
C ALA A 228 -8.98 11.66 -13.66
N GLU A 229 -7.86 12.14 -14.23
CA GLU A 229 -7.58 12.10 -15.66
C GLU A 229 -7.42 10.65 -16.18
N MET A 230 -6.76 9.76 -15.43
CA MET A 230 -6.66 8.34 -15.80
C MET A 230 -8.03 7.69 -15.90
N VAL A 231 -8.94 8.00 -14.96
CA VAL A 231 -10.33 7.56 -15.02
C VAL A 231 -11.06 8.17 -16.19
N ALA A 232 -10.98 9.49 -16.34
CA ALA A 232 -11.75 10.24 -17.34
C ALA A 232 -11.37 9.88 -18.78
N ARG A 233 -10.07 9.74 -19.07
CA ARG A 233 -9.56 9.53 -20.43
C ARG A 233 -9.41 8.06 -20.80
N TYR A 234 -9.10 7.18 -19.85
CA TYR A 234 -8.71 5.80 -20.13
C TYR A 234 -9.58 4.76 -19.40
N GLY A 235 -10.53 5.19 -18.57
CA GLY A 235 -11.30 4.26 -17.74
C GLY A 235 -10.43 3.39 -16.83
N CYS A 236 -9.26 3.90 -16.43
CA CYS A 236 -8.29 3.20 -15.59
C CYS A 236 -8.51 3.60 -14.10
N PRO A 237 -9.14 2.74 -13.28
CA PRO A 237 -9.38 3.06 -11.88
C PRO A 237 -8.09 2.98 -11.07
N PRO A 238 -7.77 3.99 -10.25
CA PRO A 238 -6.78 3.85 -9.20
C PRO A 238 -7.28 2.89 -8.12
N LEU A 239 -6.39 2.07 -7.57
CA LEU A 239 -6.73 1.07 -6.56
C LEU A 239 -6.49 1.56 -5.13
N VAL A 240 -5.35 2.20 -4.86
CA VAL A 240 -4.86 2.47 -3.50
C VAL A 240 -5.37 3.80 -2.96
N ALA A 241 -6.00 3.74 -1.79
CA ALA A 241 -6.40 4.91 -1.01
C ALA A 241 -5.48 5.23 0.15
N GLY A 242 -4.77 4.25 0.65
CA GLY A 242 -3.87 4.37 1.78
C GLY A 242 -2.86 3.23 1.81
N VAL A 243 -1.85 3.39 2.65
CA VAL A 243 -0.80 2.39 2.86
C VAL A 243 -0.78 2.04 4.34
N SER A 244 -0.62 0.76 4.66
CA SER A 244 -0.39 0.29 6.03
C SER A 244 0.72 -0.75 6.04
N LYS A 245 1.09 -1.24 7.21
CA LYS A 245 2.12 -2.27 7.38
C LYS A 245 1.72 -3.24 8.49
N ALA A 246 2.29 -4.44 8.47
CA ALA A 246 2.27 -5.28 9.65
C ALA A 246 3.03 -4.57 10.80
N PRO A 247 2.53 -4.59 12.05
CA PRO A 247 3.21 -3.96 13.18
C PRO A 247 4.66 -4.43 13.36
N MET A 248 4.93 -5.72 13.11
CA MET A 248 6.29 -6.25 13.11
C MET A 248 7.17 -5.60 12.05
N ASP A 249 6.64 -5.31 10.85
CA ASP A 249 7.37 -4.60 9.80
C ASP A 249 7.62 -3.14 10.17
N ILE A 250 6.69 -2.47 10.88
CA ILE A 250 6.93 -1.12 11.40
C ILE A 250 8.13 -1.13 12.35
N VAL A 251 8.18 -2.10 13.27
CA VAL A 251 9.31 -2.23 14.19
C VAL A 251 10.60 -2.56 13.44
N ALA A 252 10.57 -3.54 12.54
CA ALA A 252 11.77 -4.11 11.95
C ALA A 252 12.32 -3.32 10.75
N ASP A 253 11.47 -2.65 9.96
CA ASP A 253 11.94 -1.83 8.86
C ASP A 253 12.34 -0.42 9.31
N THR A 254 11.54 0.18 10.20
CA THR A 254 11.55 1.62 10.41
C THR A 254 12.14 2.04 11.74
N LEU A 255 11.88 1.28 12.82
CA LEU A 255 12.27 1.67 14.17
C LEU A 255 13.59 1.02 14.58
N ARG A 256 13.61 -0.30 14.69
CA ARG A 256 14.77 -1.08 15.13
C ARG A 256 15.79 -1.35 14.04
N GLY A 257 15.34 -1.37 12.79
CA GLY A 257 16.12 -1.92 11.68
C GLY A 257 16.10 -3.46 11.65
N THR A 258 16.39 -4.02 10.49
CA THR A 258 16.30 -5.47 10.20
C THR A 258 17.16 -6.31 11.15
N ARG A 259 18.43 -5.91 11.32
CA ARG A 259 19.38 -6.67 12.15
C ARG A 259 18.99 -6.66 13.63
N ALA A 260 18.65 -5.51 14.18
CA ALA A 260 18.32 -5.38 15.58
C ALA A 260 17.00 -6.09 15.90
N ALA A 261 15.98 -5.97 15.04
CA ALA A 261 14.72 -6.68 15.19
C ALA A 261 14.88 -8.21 15.12
N ALA A 262 15.73 -8.72 14.23
CA ALA A 262 16.06 -10.15 14.17
C ALA A 262 16.73 -10.66 15.47
N LEU A 263 17.59 -9.86 16.09
CA LEU A 263 18.17 -10.17 17.39
C LEU A 263 17.15 -10.08 18.51
N ASP A 264 16.21 -9.14 18.45
CA ASP A 264 15.18 -8.94 19.49
C ASP A 264 14.17 -10.08 19.53
N LEU A 265 13.95 -10.85 18.44
CA LEU A 265 13.20 -12.12 18.45
C LEU A 265 13.71 -13.10 19.52
N TYR A 266 15.00 -13.04 19.86
CA TYR A 266 15.65 -13.91 20.84
C TYR A 266 16.01 -13.21 22.15
N ARG A 267 16.42 -11.95 22.09
CA ARG A 267 16.93 -11.20 23.25
C ARG A 267 15.84 -10.47 24.01
N ARG A 268 14.77 -10.03 23.30
CA ARG A 268 13.67 -9.21 23.85
C ARG A 268 12.31 -9.61 23.28
N PRO A 269 11.97 -10.91 23.25
CA PRO A 269 10.76 -11.38 22.57
C PRO A 269 9.49 -10.72 23.12
N ASP A 270 9.41 -10.54 24.44
CA ASP A 270 8.21 -9.97 25.09
C ASP A 270 8.06 -8.47 24.77
N LYS A 271 9.17 -7.72 24.70
CA LYS A 271 9.14 -6.30 24.32
C LYS A 271 8.78 -6.13 22.86
N LEU A 272 9.32 -6.96 21.97
CA LEU A 272 8.99 -6.94 20.55
C LEU A 272 7.51 -7.24 20.32
N LEU A 273 6.96 -8.24 21.02
CA LEU A 273 5.55 -8.57 20.93
C LEU A 273 4.67 -7.43 21.46
N ALA A 274 4.98 -6.90 22.65
CA ALA A 274 4.23 -5.79 23.24
C ALA A 274 4.28 -4.52 22.38
N ALA A 275 5.42 -4.20 21.76
CA ALA A 275 5.54 -3.09 20.83
C ALA A 275 4.70 -3.29 19.57
N SER A 276 4.70 -4.49 19.00
CA SER A 276 3.86 -4.84 17.85
C SER A 276 2.37 -4.73 18.21
N GLU A 277 1.97 -5.17 19.40
CA GLU A 277 0.60 -5.02 19.91
C GLU A 277 0.19 -3.54 20.06
N ALA A 278 1.05 -2.72 20.65
CA ALA A 278 0.80 -1.30 20.86
C ALA A 278 0.66 -0.52 19.53
N LEU A 279 1.29 -0.99 18.45
CA LEU A 279 1.24 -0.36 17.13
C LEU A 279 0.00 -0.73 16.29
N VAL A 280 -0.81 -1.72 16.69
CA VAL A 280 -1.98 -2.14 15.91
C VAL A 280 -2.93 -0.98 15.61
N PRO A 281 -3.37 -0.15 16.58
CA PRO A 281 -4.26 0.98 16.30
C PRO A 281 -3.65 1.99 15.33
N ALA A 282 -2.36 2.31 15.49
CA ALA A 282 -1.64 3.23 14.61
C ALA A 282 -1.53 2.68 13.17
N ALA A 283 -1.27 1.37 13.01
CA ALA A 283 -1.23 0.73 11.70
C ALA A 283 -2.60 0.73 11.01
N VAL A 284 -3.69 0.50 11.75
CA VAL A 284 -5.06 0.63 11.21
C VAL A 284 -5.29 2.07 10.75
N HIS A 285 -5.01 3.05 11.61
CA HIS A 285 -5.19 4.47 11.30
C HIS A 285 -4.37 4.91 10.08
N MET A 286 -3.12 4.45 9.98
CA MET A 286 -2.25 4.68 8.82
C MET A 286 -2.92 4.25 7.50
N GLY A 287 -3.60 3.10 7.48
CA GLY A 287 -4.27 2.58 6.29
C GLY A 287 -5.55 3.33 5.94
N ILE A 288 -6.40 3.59 6.91
CA ILE A 288 -7.72 4.20 6.66
C ILE A 288 -7.64 5.73 6.54
N GLY A 289 -6.62 6.37 7.16
CA GLY A 289 -6.48 7.83 7.20
C GLY A 289 -7.74 8.52 7.74
N ASN A 290 -7.93 9.77 7.36
CA ASN A 290 -9.08 10.57 7.81
C ASN A 290 -10.37 10.34 7.00
N GLY A 291 -10.50 9.20 6.32
CA GLY A 291 -11.70 8.74 5.63
C GLY A 291 -12.37 9.81 4.75
N GLN A 292 -12.00 9.92 3.46
CA GLN A 292 -12.70 10.82 2.55
C GLN A 292 -13.67 10.05 1.63
N PRO A 293 -14.90 10.50 1.43
CA PRO A 293 -15.82 9.90 0.47
C PRO A 293 -15.22 9.87 -0.95
N GLY A 294 -15.44 8.77 -1.69
CA GLY A 294 -14.99 8.64 -3.08
C GLY A 294 -13.55 8.14 -3.28
N ARG A 295 -12.81 7.82 -2.21
CA ARG A 295 -11.49 7.19 -2.32
C ARG A 295 -11.58 5.78 -2.91
N PRO A 296 -10.49 5.28 -3.57
CA PRO A 296 -10.37 3.87 -3.91
C PRO A 296 -10.55 2.98 -2.67
N PRO A 297 -10.98 1.70 -2.82
CA PRO A 297 -11.30 0.86 -1.67
C PRO A 297 -10.12 0.17 -1.01
N PHE A 298 -8.92 0.18 -1.62
CA PHE A 298 -7.82 -0.70 -1.18
C PHE A 298 -6.80 0.02 -0.31
N VAL A 299 -6.36 -0.68 0.75
CA VAL A 299 -5.22 -0.31 1.58
C VAL A 299 -4.05 -1.22 1.22
N PHE A 300 -3.03 -0.67 0.58
CA PHE A 300 -1.82 -1.39 0.19
C PHE A 300 -0.95 -1.68 1.42
N MET A 301 -0.52 -2.93 1.56
CA MET A 301 0.23 -3.40 2.73
C MET A 301 1.48 -4.17 2.29
N PRO A 302 2.63 -3.50 2.05
CA PRO A 302 3.88 -4.19 1.73
C PRO A 302 4.36 -4.99 2.95
N LEU A 303 4.62 -6.29 2.75
CA LEU A 303 5.00 -7.23 3.79
C LEU A 303 6.42 -7.72 3.54
N HIS A 304 7.32 -7.44 4.48
CA HIS A 304 8.75 -7.71 4.31
C HIS A 304 9.26 -8.84 5.19
N LYS A 305 9.01 -8.75 6.50
CA LYS A 305 9.64 -9.63 7.50
C LYS A 305 8.86 -10.92 7.78
N GLY A 306 7.64 -11.04 7.23
CA GLY A 306 6.82 -12.27 7.35
C GLY A 306 7.27 -13.41 6.44
N ALA A 307 8.13 -13.15 5.44
CA ALA A 307 8.55 -14.14 4.45
C ALA A 307 9.35 -15.30 5.06
N ALA A 308 9.26 -16.48 4.42
CA ALA A 308 9.92 -17.70 4.86
C ALA A 308 11.45 -17.58 4.98
N GLY A 309 12.08 -16.72 4.16
CA GLY A 309 13.52 -16.46 4.24
C GLY A 309 13.96 -15.57 5.40
N PHE A 310 13.03 -14.86 6.07
CA PHE A 310 13.35 -13.94 7.17
C PHE A 310 13.12 -14.57 8.54
N MET A 311 11.98 -15.21 8.76
CA MET A 311 11.65 -15.84 10.04
C MET A 311 11.09 -17.24 9.85
N SER A 312 11.26 -18.10 10.89
CA SER A 312 10.66 -19.42 10.91
C SER A 312 9.13 -19.33 10.98
N PHE A 313 8.43 -20.41 10.63
CA PHE A 313 6.97 -20.46 10.74
C PHE A 313 6.50 -20.21 12.19
N LYS A 314 7.16 -20.80 13.20
CA LYS A 314 6.83 -20.57 14.62
C LYS A 314 6.99 -19.11 15.04
N GLN A 315 7.99 -18.41 14.49
CA GLN A 315 8.15 -16.97 14.75
C GLN A 315 7.07 -16.15 14.02
N PHE A 316 6.72 -16.50 12.78
CA PHE A 316 5.63 -15.89 12.05
C PHE A 316 4.30 -16.03 12.81
N GLU A 317 3.97 -17.25 13.25
CA GLU A 317 2.77 -17.55 14.01
C GLU A 317 2.68 -16.77 15.33
N LYS A 318 3.82 -16.59 16.02
CA LYS A 318 3.87 -15.91 17.33
C LYS A 318 3.98 -14.38 17.21
N PHE A 319 4.88 -13.85 16.38
CA PHE A 319 5.28 -12.45 16.41
C PHE A 319 4.70 -11.61 15.28
N TYR A 320 4.35 -12.23 14.15
CA TYR A 320 3.91 -11.50 12.97
C TYR A 320 2.40 -11.57 12.76
N TRP A 321 1.88 -12.77 12.62
CA TRP A 321 0.52 -13.02 12.21
C TRP A 321 -0.55 -12.42 13.13
N PRO A 322 -0.52 -12.57 14.46
CA PRO A 322 -1.60 -12.14 15.33
C PRO A 322 -1.90 -10.63 15.23
N THR A 323 -0.85 -9.81 15.24
CA THR A 323 -1.00 -8.35 15.14
C THR A 323 -1.35 -7.89 13.73
N PHE A 324 -0.77 -8.52 12.71
CA PHE A 324 -1.10 -8.23 11.31
C PHE A 324 -2.56 -8.57 10.98
N LYS A 325 -3.06 -9.71 11.43
CA LYS A 325 -4.47 -10.08 11.32
C LYS A 325 -5.39 -9.00 11.89
N ARG A 326 -5.12 -8.51 13.09
CA ARG A 326 -5.92 -7.44 13.73
C ARG A 326 -5.90 -6.13 12.95
N VAL A 327 -4.78 -5.78 12.33
CA VAL A 327 -4.73 -4.61 11.43
C VAL A 327 -5.67 -4.81 10.25
N MET A 328 -5.64 -5.97 9.61
CA MET A 328 -6.56 -6.26 8.50
C MET A 328 -8.02 -6.24 8.94
N GLU A 329 -8.35 -6.82 10.10
CA GLU A 329 -9.70 -6.79 10.68
C GLU A 329 -10.18 -5.34 10.93
N GLY A 330 -9.31 -4.48 11.45
CA GLY A 330 -9.59 -3.05 11.63
C GLY A 330 -9.87 -2.31 10.32
N ILE A 331 -9.09 -2.59 9.27
CA ILE A 331 -9.27 -2.03 7.92
C ILE A 331 -10.60 -2.52 7.32
N ILE A 332 -10.92 -3.81 7.46
CA ILE A 332 -12.21 -4.39 7.00
C ILE A 332 -13.38 -3.75 7.72
N ALA A 333 -13.29 -3.59 9.05
CA ALA A 333 -14.34 -2.96 9.87
C ALA A 333 -14.58 -1.50 9.46
N ALA A 334 -13.52 -0.78 9.02
CA ALA A 334 -13.62 0.56 8.46
C ALA A 334 -14.20 0.60 7.03
N GLY A 335 -14.57 -0.56 6.47
CA GLY A 335 -15.17 -0.65 5.14
C GLY A 335 -14.17 -0.64 3.98
N MET A 336 -12.88 -0.84 4.24
CA MET A 336 -11.85 -0.88 3.21
C MET A 336 -11.34 -2.31 2.99
N VAL A 337 -10.67 -2.53 1.85
CA VAL A 337 -10.13 -3.84 1.45
C VAL A 337 -8.63 -3.86 1.71
N PRO A 338 -8.13 -4.69 2.66
CA PRO A 338 -6.70 -4.94 2.77
C PRO A 338 -6.14 -5.53 1.47
N LEU A 339 -5.04 -4.97 0.99
CA LEU A 339 -4.25 -5.46 -0.14
C LEU A 339 -2.84 -5.82 0.34
N PRO A 340 -2.66 -6.96 1.06
CA PRO A 340 -1.33 -7.45 1.40
C PRO A 340 -0.52 -7.77 0.15
N PHE A 341 0.68 -7.21 0.07
CA PHE A 341 1.68 -7.53 -0.93
C PHE A 341 2.80 -8.33 -0.26
N VAL A 342 2.87 -9.62 -0.56
CA VAL A 342 3.83 -10.56 0.03
C VAL A 342 5.13 -10.48 -0.75
N GLU A 343 6.06 -9.65 -0.30
CA GLU A 343 7.41 -9.59 -0.85
C GLU A 343 8.25 -10.77 -0.35
N GLY A 344 8.75 -11.57 -1.29
CA GLY A 344 9.34 -12.88 -1.00
C GLY A 344 8.31 -14.00 -1.07
N ALA A 345 8.50 -15.07 -0.30
CA ALA A 345 7.65 -16.24 -0.35
C ALA A 345 6.94 -16.51 0.99
N PHE A 346 5.63 -16.75 0.94
CA PHE A 346 4.92 -17.47 1.97
C PHE A 346 4.85 -18.94 1.58
N ASP A 347 5.38 -19.79 2.48
CA ASP A 347 5.33 -21.25 2.37
C ASP A 347 3.94 -21.78 2.76
N GLU A 348 3.71 -23.06 2.45
CA GLU A 348 2.42 -23.71 2.69
C GLU A 348 1.90 -23.56 4.13
N PRO A 349 2.71 -23.74 5.22
CA PRO A 349 2.21 -23.54 6.58
C PRO A 349 1.70 -22.13 6.86
N ARG A 350 2.32 -21.08 6.26
CA ARG A 350 1.82 -19.69 6.40
C ARG A 350 0.51 -19.50 5.67
N LEU A 351 0.39 -20.02 4.44
CA LEU A 351 -0.83 -19.95 3.63
C LEU A 351 -1.99 -20.65 4.34
N GLU A 352 -1.74 -21.85 4.88
CA GLU A 352 -2.71 -22.62 5.66
C GLU A 352 -3.17 -21.89 6.92
N LEU A 353 -2.23 -21.36 7.71
CA LEU A 353 -2.54 -20.57 8.91
C LEU A 353 -3.43 -19.38 8.58
N ILE A 354 -3.11 -18.64 7.51
CA ILE A 354 -3.89 -17.47 7.08
C ILE A 354 -5.31 -17.87 6.68
N ALA A 355 -5.44 -18.88 5.84
CA ALA A 355 -6.75 -19.33 5.34
C ALA A 355 -7.68 -19.84 6.47
N HIS A 356 -7.12 -20.42 7.53
CA HIS A 356 -7.86 -20.96 8.68
C HIS A 356 -7.90 -20.01 9.89
N SER A 357 -7.41 -18.79 9.78
CA SER A 357 -7.28 -17.84 10.89
C SER A 357 -8.58 -17.21 11.40
N GLY A 358 -9.70 -17.42 10.70
CA GLY A 358 -10.96 -16.76 11.00
C GLY A 358 -11.10 -15.35 10.41
N LEU A 359 -10.19 -14.91 9.53
CA LEU A 359 -10.45 -13.72 8.72
C LEU A 359 -11.69 -13.91 7.87
N PRO A 360 -12.54 -12.87 7.69
CA PRO A 360 -13.75 -12.99 6.89
C PRO A 360 -13.45 -13.33 5.43
N ARG A 361 -14.13 -14.35 4.90
CA ARG A 361 -14.00 -14.78 3.50
C ARG A 361 -14.47 -13.68 2.55
N GLY A 362 -13.75 -13.52 1.43
CA GLY A 362 -14.12 -12.54 0.40
C GLY A 362 -13.97 -11.09 0.86
N ARG A 363 -13.00 -10.79 1.72
CA ARG A 363 -12.78 -9.44 2.28
C ARG A 363 -11.37 -8.90 2.10
N THR A 364 -10.47 -9.67 1.51
CA THR A 364 -9.06 -9.29 1.28
C THR A 364 -8.65 -9.61 -0.15
N LEU A 365 -7.67 -8.87 -0.66
CA LEU A 365 -7.06 -9.06 -1.98
C LEU A 365 -5.54 -9.20 -1.78
N TRP A 366 -4.97 -10.35 -2.10
CA TRP A 366 -3.55 -10.65 -1.84
C TRP A 366 -2.72 -10.63 -3.13
N LEU A 367 -1.56 -9.99 -3.09
CA LEU A 367 -0.58 -10.00 -4.16
C LEU A 367 0.67 -10.78 -3.71
N PHE A 368 1.10 -11.76 -4.50
CA PHE A 368 2.24 -12.62 -4.19
C PHE A 368 3.39 -12.39 -5.17
N ASP A 369 4.63 -12.35 -4.64
CA ASP A 369 5.86 -12.26 -5.42
C ASP A 369 6.41 -13.66 -5.76
N ARG A 370 6.92 -14.40 -4.76
CA ARG A 370 7.65 -15.67 -4.98
C ARG A 370 6.97 -16.91 -4.40
N SER A 371 5.76 -16.76 -3.89
CA SER A 371 5.02 -17.91 -3.38
C SER A 371 4.61 -18.84 -4.53
N ASP A 372 4.55 -20.14 -4.25
CA ASP A 372 4.01 -21.12 -5.17
C ASP A 372 2.51 -20.88 -5.40
N MET A 373 2.13 -20.49 -6.61
CA MET A 373 0.75 -20.14 -6.94
C MET A 373 -0.23 -21.32 -6.88
N HIS A 374 0.25 -22.55 -7.03
CA HIS A 374 -0.59 -23.74 -6.83
C HIS A 374 -0.94 -23.91 -5.34
N GLN A 375 0.04 -23.68 -4.44
CA GLN A 375 -0.21 -23.69 -3.01
C GLN A 375 -1.10 -22.50 -2.59
N VAL A 376 -0.88 -21.31 -3.17
CA VAL A 376 -1.77 -20.17 -2.97
C VAL A 376 -3.18 -20.53 -3.40
N ARG A 377 -3.37 -21.08 -4.60
CA ARG A 377 -4.68 -21.52 -5.11
C ARG A 377 -5.34 -22.55 -4.20
N LYS A 378 -4.58 -23.53 -3.71
CA LYS A 378 -5.06 -24.57 -2.80
C LYS A 378 -5.68 -23.99 -1.53
N HIS A 379 -5.01 -23.02 -0.90
CA HIS A 379 -5.42 -22.46 0.39
C HIS A 379 -6.32 -21.22 0.28
N PHE A 380 -6.12 -20.38 -0.75
CA PHE A 380 -6.84 -19.12 -0.93
C PHE A 380 -8.06 -19.24 -1.84
N GLY A 381 -8.13 -20.27 -2.68
CA GLY A 381 -9.28 -20.55 -3.51
C GLY A 381 -10.56 -20.67 -2.67
N GLY A 382 -11.53 -19.75 -2.90
CA GLY A 382 -12.76 -19.68 -2.11
C GLY A 382 -12.61 -19.07 -0.70
N PHE A 383 -11.42 -18.58 -0.33
CA PHE A 383 -11.19 -17.82 0.91
C PHE A 383 -11.01 -16.33 0.62
N ALA A 384 -10.08 -15.95 -0.24
CA ALA A 384 -9.75 -14.58 -0.55
C ALA A 384 -9.39 -14.42 -2.03
N ALA A 385 -9.50 -13.21 -2.57
CA ALA A 385 -8.92 -12.89 -3.86
C ALA A 385 -7.40 -12.85 -3.76
N PHE A 386 -6.72 -13.37 -4.79
CA PHE A 386 -5.26 -13.45 -4.83
C PHE A 386 -4.74 -13.30 -6.25
N GLY A 387 -3.52 -12.79 -6.36
CA GLY A 387 -2.88 -12.60 -7.66
C GLY A 387 -1.37 -12.66 -7.60
N GLY A 388 -0.78 -12.57 -8.74
CA GLY A 388 0.64 -12.72 -8.99
C GLY A 388 0.84 -13.75 -10.10
N ASN A 389 2.03 -14.26 -10.33
CA ASN A 389 3.28 -13.76 -9.83
C ASN A 389 4.30 -13.78 -10.97
N VAL A 390 3.99 -12.98 -12.02
CA VAL A 390 4.91 -12.90 -13.17
C VAL A 390 6.23 -12.30 -12.70
N PRO A 391 7.37 -13.04 -12.85
CA PRO A 391 8.65 -12.58 -12.35
C PRO A 391 9.11 -11.29 -13.02
N VAL A 392 9.64 -10.33 -12.26
CA VAL A 392 10.17 -9.07 -12.83
C VAL A 392 11.36 -9.29 -13.75
N SER A 393 12.12 -10.36 -13.57
CA SER A 393 13.18 -10.77 -14.48
C SER A 393 12.69 -11.02 -15.90
N LEU A 394 11.45 -11.53 -16.05
CA LEU A 394 10.84 -11.76 -17.35
C LEU A 394 10.48 -10.45 -18.06
N PHE A 395 10.08 -9.43 -17.32
CA PHE A 395 9.87 -8.08 -17.88
C PHE A 395 11.16 -7.46 -18.39
N ARG A 396 12.27 -7.67 -17.67
CA ARG A 396 13.56 -7.06 -17.98
C ARG A 396 14.33 -7.78 -19.09
N ALA A 397 14.35 -9.10 -19.07
CA ALA A 397 15.25 -9.92 -19.90
C ALA A 397 14.54 -10.95 -20.77
N GLY A 398 13.20 -11.08 -20.64
CA GLY A 398 12.40 -11.99 -21.44
C GLY A 398 12.01 -11.42 -22.79
N THR A 399 11.49 -12.27 -23.65
CA THR A 399 10.88 -11.92 -24.92
C THR A 399 9.35 -11.81 -24.81
N PRO A 400 8.66 -11.13 -25.75
CA PRO A 400 7.20 -11.11 -25.79
C PRO A 400 6.56 -12.52 -25.84
N ALA A 401 7.21 -13.47 -26.52
CA ALA A 401 6.73 -14.84 -26.62
C ALA A 401 6.84 -15.61 -25.30
N GLU A 402 7.93 -15.43 -24.55
CA GLU A 402 8.10 -16.02 -23.22
C GLU A 402 7.12 -15.42 -22.22
N MET A 403 6.90 -14.10 -22.27
CA MET A 403 5.89 -13.43 -21.45
C MET A 403 4.49 -13.95 -21.75
N ASP A 404 4.11 -14.05 -23.02
CA ASP A 404 2.81 -14.57 -23.45
C ASP A 404 2.60 -16.03 -22.98
N ALA A 405 3.60 -16.89 -23.14
CA ALA A 405 3.56 -18.28 -22.69
C ALA A 405 3.44 -18.40 -21.17
N HIS A 406 4.20 -17.63 -20.41
CA HIS A 406 4.17 -17.65 -18.94
C HIS A 406 2.83 -17.14 -18.39
N CYS A 407 2.33 -16.03 -18.93
CA CYS A 407 1.02 -15.50 -18.54
C CYS A 407 -0.11 -16.47 -18.88
N ARG A 408 -0.05 -17.10 -20.06
CA ARG A 408 -0.99 -18.13 -20.46
C ARG A 408 -1.01 -19.28 -19.47
N GLN A 409 0.16 -19.80 -19.10
CA GLN A 409 0.27 -20.89 -18.12
C GLN A 409 -0.37 -20.50 -16.78
N LEU A 410 -0.04 -19.34 -16.21
CA LEU A 410 -0.64 -18.88 -14.96
C LEU A 410 -2.17 -18.75 -15.06
N ILE A 411 -2.68 -18.21 -16.16
CA ILE A 411 -4.12 -18.06 -16.35
C ILE A 411 -4.81 -19.41 -16.45
N GLU A 412 -4.27 -20.34 -17.24
CA GLU A 412 -4.87 -21.67 -17.47
C GLU A 412 -4.79 -22.56 -16.22
N GLU A 413 -3.70 -22.49 -15.44
CA GLU A 413 -3.49 -23.36 -14.28
C GLU A 413 -4.09 -22.77 -12.99
N ILE A 414 -4.01 -21.45 -12.81
CA ILE A 414 -4.39 -20.78 -11.55
C ILE A 414 -5.75 -20.06 -11.67
N GLY A 415 -6.13 -19.59 -12.85
CA GLY A 415 -7.39 -18.86 -13.08
C GLY A 415 -8.68 -19.63 -12.79
N PRO A 416 -8.82 -20.94 -13.18
CA PRO A 416 -10.09 -21.65 -13.08
C PRO A 416 -10.75 -21.57 -11.69
N GLY A 417 -12.06 -21.28 -11.67
CA GLY A 417 -12.84 -21.11 -10.43
C GLY A 417 -12.85 -19.70 -9.86
N GLY A 418 -12.25 -18.72 -10.53
CA GLY A 418 -12.29 -17.31 -10.13
C GLY A 418 -11.38 -16.95 -8.94
N GLY A 419 -11.51 -15.72 -8.44
CA GLY A 419 -10.72 -15.22 -7.32
C GLY A 419 -9.27 -14.86 -7.65
N TYR A 420 -8.77 -15.18 -8.84
CA TYR A 420 -7.42 -14.91 -9.31
C TYR A 420 -7.34 -13.63 -10.16
N PHE A 421 -6.25 -12.89 -10.03
CA PHE A 421 -5.84 -11.87 -10.99
C PHE A 421 -4.38 -12.03 -11.39
N LEU A 422 -4.10 -11.85 -12.69
CA LEU A 422 -2.73 -11.89 -13.21
C LEU A 422 -2.00 -10.62 -12.74
N ALA A 423 -0.82 -10.76 -12.17
CA ALA A 423 -0.04 -9.59 -11.77
C ALA A 423 1.47 -9.80 -11.90
N SER A 424 2.24 -8.70 -12.02
CA SER A 424 3.68 -8.73 -11.76
C SER A 424 3.93 -9.09 -10.30
N GLY A 425 4.87 -9.98 -10.03
CA GLY A 425 5.20 -10.45 -8.68
C GLY A 425 5.82 -9.37 -7.81
N ALA A 426 6.46 -8.37 -8.41
CA ALA A 426 7.09 -7.23 -7.72
C ALA A 426 7.00 -5.96 -8.57
N PRO A 427 7.42 -4.78 -8.02
CA PRO A 427 7.49 -3.54 -8.78
C PRO A 427 8.40 -3.66 -10.01
N VAL A 428 7.91 -3.23 -11.17
CA VAL A 428 8.64 -3.27 -12.43
C VAL A 428 9.31 -1.92 -12.67
N ASP A 429 10.63 -1.88 -12.51
CA ASP A 429 11.45 -0.68 -12.72
C ASP A 429 12.04 -0.60 -14.14
N GLU A 430 12.34 -1.75 -14.73
CA GLU A 430 12.91 -1.87 -16.07
C GLU A 430 12.18 -2.97 -16.85
N ALA A 431 11.81 -2.68 -18.08
CA ALA A 431 11.16 -3.65 -18.97
C ALA A 431 11.36 -3.25 -20.43
N ASP A 432 11.28 -4.22 -21.33
CA ASP A 432 11.05 -3.95 -22.75
C ASP A 432 9.56 -3.59 -22.96
N PRO A 433 9.25 -2.46 -23.63
CA PRO A 433 7.87 -2.09 -23.94
C PRO A 433 7.06 -3.17 -24.67
N ALA A 434 7.70 -3.96 -25.55
CA ALA A 434 7.03 -5.05 -26.24
C ALA A 434 6.65 -6.21 -25.29
N VAL A 435 7.47 -6.48 -24.28
CA VAL A 435 7.19 -7.47 -23.23
C VAL A 435 6.05 -6.98 -22.33
N VAL A 436 6.04 -5.69 -21.97
CA VAL A 436 4.92 -5.09 -21.23
C VAL A 436 3.62 -5.20 -22.02
N GLN A 437 3.67 -4.93 -23.31
CA GLN A 437 2.50 -5.06 -24.19
C GLN A 437 1.96 -6.50 -24.25
N ALA A 438 2.85 -7.50 -24.30
CA ALA A 438 2.47 -8.91 -24.25
C ALA A 438 1.77 -9.26 -22.93
N PHE A 439 2.32 -8.79 -21.78
CA PHE A 439 1.67 -8.96 -20.47
C PHE A 439 0.26 -8.36 -20.45
N MET A 440 0.10 -7.11 -20.90
CA MET A 440 -1.18 -6.39 -20.85
C MET A 440 -2.27 -7.10 -21.68
N ARG A 441 -1.90 -7.73 -22.81
CA ARG A 441 -2.83 -8.44 -23.69
C ARG A 441 -3.17 -9.86 -23.23
N SER A 442 -2.36 -10.46 -22.37
CA SER A 442 -2.50 -11.88 -22.01
C SER A 442 -3.84 -12.17 -21.32
N ALA A 443 -4.31 -11.30 -20.45
CA ALA A 443 -5.60 -11.48 -19.76
C ALA A 443 -6.79 -11.38 -20.73
N GLU A 444 -6.70 -10.57 -21.76
CA GLU A 444 -7.73 -10.49 -22.82
C GLU A 444 -7.71 -11.72 -23.72
N LYS A 445 -6.52 -12.25 -23.98
CA LYS A 445 -6.31 -13.37 -24.91
C LYS A 445 -6.66 -14.73 -24.31
N TYR A 446 -6.36 -14.93 -23.02
CA TYR A 446 -6.43 -16.23 -22.36
C TYR A 446 -7.36 -16.26 -21.14
N GLY A 447 -7.74 -15.11 -20.61
CA GLY A 447 -8.39 -15.01 -19.30
C GLY A 447 -9.92 -15.08 -19.32
N VAL A 448 -10.56 -15.25 -20.48
CA VAL A 448 -12.03 -15.36 -20.60
C VAL A 448 -12.49 -16.67 -19.98
N TYR A 449 -13.47 -16.61 -19.05
CA TYR A 449 -14.04 -17.78 -18.38
C TYR A 449 -15.13 -18.43 -19.16
#